data_149fa2403bdc9db71b480b9378185dcb
#
_entry.id   149fa2403bdc9db71b480b9378185dcb
#
_cell.length_a   1.000
_cell.length_b   1.000
_cell.length_c   1.000
_cell.angle_alpha   90.00
_cell.angle_beta   90.00
_cell.angle_gamma   90.00
#
_symmetry.space_group_name_H-M   'P 1'
#
loop_
_entity.id
_entity.type
_entity.pdbx_description
1 polymer ?
#
loop_
_entity_poly.entity_id
_entity_poly.type
_entity_poly.pdbx_seq_one_letter_code
_entity_poly.pdbx_strand_id
1 'polypeptide(L)'
;MEIITQFTDNLSFALLVIAGFLFALTIVVFVHEMGHFLVARWCGVTVTTFSIGFGKEIGAFVDKHGTRWRFAWIPLGGYVKFLDDENAASVPDRAAIEQMDDVQRQGAFQLKPVWQRAAVVAAGPLANFLFAILIFGAFFWWTGQNLVAPRADYIQPGSPAAEAGFKAGDLVQSIGGRAIDDFKQIDQTVWTSPGRTLDFVVDRDGKQISLQVVPELIERNDYIAGKHRRPTIGIRYAVEPIVAGLTTGGPAAVAGFEPGDRVISMNGKPINDFNQLQEIVGQSDGQKLDITVLRDGREIPLTVTPKMTTPGERASDPTPRPLIGVLSTGRPVHWTHVNVGPIEAVGLGAEQTWTIITGTLSYVGDIFTNRQSAEQIGGVIRIADAAGKFASIGFAYLVQFTAFISVSIGLINLFPIPILDGGHLVFYAIEAVTGRPVKEEIQEFSFRVGLALILMLMMLGFYNDLGILAQWFSWLG
;
A
#
# COMPACT_ATOMS: atom_id res chain seq x y z
N MET A 1 -9.08 -26.14 26.23
CA MET A 1 -8.98 -26.33 24.79
C MET A 1 -8.89 -24.97 24.06
N GLU A 2 -9.70 -23.98 24.39
CA GLU A 2 -9.66 -22.63 23.80
C GLU A 2 -8.31 -21.92 23.92
N ILE A 3 -7.64 -21.99 25.09
CA ILE A 3 -6.33 -21.34 25.30
C ILE A 3 -5.25 -21.96 24.39
N ILE A 4 -5.29 -23.26 24.16
CA ILE A 4 -4.33 -23.95 23.29
C ILE A 4 -4.59 -23.57 21.83
N THR A 5 -5.86 -23.50 21.39
CA THR A 5 -6.24 -23.09 20.04
C THR A 5 -5.83 -21.66 19.78
N GLN A 6 -6.13 -20.76 20.70
CA GLN A 6 -5.75 -19.33 20.61
C GLN A 6 -4.21 -19.16 20.56
N PHE A 7 -3.46 -19.93 21.35
CA PHE A 7 -2.00 -19.90 21.32
C PHE A 7 -1.45 -20.40 19.98
N THR A 8 -2.01 -21.49 19.43
CA THR A 8 -1.58 -22.03 18.11
C THR A 8 -1.92 -21.08 16.97
N ASP A 9 -3.07 -20.40 17.01
CA ASP A 9 -3.48 -19.44 15.99
C ASP A 9 -2.59 -18.18 16.04
N ASN A 10 -2.27 -17.69 17.23
CA ASN A 10 -1.36 -16.56 17.41
C ASN A 10 0.06 -16.88 16.95
N LEU A 11 0.57 -18.09 17.26
CA LEU A 11 1.90 -18.53 16.83
C LEU A 11 1.96 -18.69 15.29
N SER A 12 0.93 -19.28 14.68
CA SER A 12 0.87 -19.44 13.22
C SER A 12 0.80 -18.08 12.51
N PHE A 13 0.05 -17.12 13.05
CA PHE A 13 0.03 -15.75 12.51
C PHE A 13 1.39 -15.05 12.67
N ALA A 14 2.05 -15.17 13.82
CA ALA A 14 3.40 -14.60 14.01
C ALA A 14 4.42 -15.18 13.02
N LEU A 15 4.35 -16.49 12.73
CA LEU A 15 5.18 -17.11 11.71
C LEU A 15 4.88 -16.56 10.31
N LEU A 16 3.60 -16.36 9.97
CA LEU A 16 3.20 -15.72 8.70
C LEU A 16 3.70 -14.29 8.57
N VAL A 17 3.66 -13.51 9.66
CA VAL A 17 4.21 -12.14 9.70
C VAL A 17 5.70 -12.15 9.37
N ILE A 18 6.46 -12.99 10.07
CA ILE A 18 7.92 -13.08 9.86
C ILE A 18 8.23 -13.59 8.45
N ALA A 19 7.61 -14.69 8.03
CA ALA A 19 7.87 -15.29 6.72
C ALA A 19 7.45 -14.35 5.58
N GLY A 20 6.27 -13.73 5.66
CA GLY A 20 5.76 -12.79 4.67
C GLY A 20 6.62 -11.54 4.55
N PHE A 21 7.07 -10.99 5.68
CA PHE A 21 7.96 -9.83 5.71
C PHE A 21 9.33 -10.15 5.10
N LEU A 22 9.96 -11.26 5.53
CA LEU A 22 11.26 -11.67 4.99
C LEU A 22 11.17 -12.00 3.50
N PHE A 23 10.09 -12.65 3.05
CA PHE A 23 9.84 -12.91 1.64
C PHE A 23 9.78 -11.60 0.84
N ALA A 24 8.91 -10.67 1.25
CA ALA A 24 8.71 -9.40 0.55
C ALA A 24 10.01 -8.59 0.50
N LEU A 25 10.67 -8.41 1.65
CA LEU A 25 11.89 -7.62 1.74
C LEU A 25 13.04 -8.23 0.92
N THR A 26 13.25 -9.56 1.03
CA THR A 26 14.32 -10.24 0.28
C THR A 26 14.14 -10.07 -1.23
N ILE A 27 12.92 -10.23 -1.75
CA ILE A 27 12.65 -10.08 -3.18
C ILE A 27 12.87 -8.64 -3.62
N VAL A 28 12.35 -7.66 -2.88
CA VAL A 28 12.47 -6.24 -3.26
C VAL A 28 13.92 -5.79 -3.26
N VAL A 29 14.69 -6.17 -2.23
CA VAL A 29 16.12 -5.86 -2.16
C VAL A 29 16.90 -6.57 -3.26
N PHE A 30 16.62 -7.86 -3.50
CA PHE A 30 17.25 -8.61 -4.59
C PHE A 30 17.03 -7.92 -5.95
N VAL A 31 15.81 -7.49 -6.24
CA VAL A 31 15.47 -6.80 -7.49
C VAL A 31 16.21 -5.47 -7.60
N HIS A 32 16.28 -4.72 -6.50
CA HIS A 32 16.99 -3.44 -6.42
C HIS A 32 18.48 -3.62 -6.73
N GLU A 33 19.15 -4.50 -5.99
CA GLU A 33 20.58 -4.79 -6.18
C GLU A 33 20.88 -5.37 -7.58
N MET A 34 19.93 -6.16 -8.11
CA MET A 34 20.03 -6.70 -9.46
C MET A 34 20.00 -5.59 -10.52
N GLY A 35 19.22 -4.52 -10.29
CA GLY A 35 19.23 -3.34 -11.16
C GLY A 35 20.63 -2.73 -11.26
N HIS A 36 21.25 -2.42 -10.13
CA HIS A 36 22.61 -1.89 -10.07
C HIS A 36 23.61 -2.85 -10.75
N PHE A 37 23.55 -4.12 -10.40
CA PHE A 37 24.43 -5.15 -10.92
C PHE A 37 24.38 -5.29 -12.45
N LEU A 38 23.20 -5.37 -13.03
CA LEU A 38 23.05 -5.58 -14.47
C LEU A 38 23.55 -4.37 -15.26
N VAL A 39 23.20 -3.16 -14.83
CA VAL A 39 23.63 -1.94 -15.53
C VAL A 39 25.12 -1.66 -15.29
N ALA A 40 25.66 -1.95 -14.11
CA ALA A 40 27.08 -1.88 -13.85
C ALA A 40 27.88 -2.76 -14.82
N ARG A 41 27.46 -4.01 -14.97
CA ARG A 41 28.05 -4.93 -15.94
C ARG A 41 27.93 -4.45 -17.38
N TRP A 42 26.78 -3.94 -17.77
CA TRP A 42 26.56 -3.36 -19.10
C TRP A 42 27.48 -2.17 -19.37
N CYS A 43 27.75 -1.34 -18.35
CA CYS A 43 28.71 -0.23 -18.42
C CYS A 43 30.17 -0.69 -18.31
N GLY A 44 30.45 -1.99 -18.21
CA GLY A 44 31.80 -2.52 -18.06
C GLY A 44 32.45 -2.21 -16.71
N VAL A 45 31.62 -2.10 -15.64
CA VAL A 45 32.08 -2.01 -14.25
C VAL A 45 32.34 -3.40 -13.71
N THR A 46 33.46 -3.61 -13.05
CA THR A 46 33.79 -4.88 -12.42
C THR A 46 33.09 -5.01 -11.07
N VAL A 47 32.17 -5.96 -11.00
CA VAL A 47 31.46 -6.27 -9.76
C VAL A 47 32.19 -7.43 -9.06
N THR A 48 32.72 -7.16 -7.86
CA THR A 48 33.45 -8.16 -7.06
C THR A 48 32.52 -9.03 -6.23
N THR A 49 31.45 -8.44 -5.67
CA THR A 49 30.50 -9.16 -4.79
C THR A 49 29.09 -8.72 -5.05
N PHE A 50 28.16 -9.70 -5.11
CA PHE A 50 26.72 -9.53 -5.04
C PHE A 50 26.22 -10.26 -3.79
N SER A 51 25.67 -9.53 -2.81
CA SER A 51 25.23 -10.11 -1.55
C SER A 51 23.75 -9.96 -1.35
N ILE A 52 23.08 -11.08 -1.01
CA ILE A 52 21.73 -11.08 -0.44
C ILE A 52 21.87 -11.28 1.06
N GLY A 53 21.50 -10.24 1.83
CA GLY A 53 21.66 -10.20 3.28
C GLY A 53 23.00 -9.66 3.75
N PHE A 54 23.08 -9.47 5.06
CA PHE A 54 24.25 -9.00 5.81
C PHE A 54 24.77 -10.05 6.79
N GLY A 55 25.99 -9.85 7.28
CA GLY A 55 26.58 -10.66 8.34
C GLY A 55 27.29 -11.90 7.81
N LYS A 56 27.25 -12.99 8.61
CA LYS A 56 27.98 -14.22 8.32
C LYS A 56 27.42 -14.91 7.07
N GLU A 57 28.29 -15.35 6.18
CA GLU A 57 27.96 -16.07 4.96
C GLU A 57 27.40 -17.48 5.28
N ILE A 58 26.27 -17.84 4.65
CA ILE A 58 25.69 -19.17 4.69
C ILE A 58 26.22 -20.00 3.52
N GLY A 59 26.34 -19.38 2.35
CA GLY A 59 26.85 -20.00 1.12
C GLY A 59 27.23 -18.95 0.10
N ALA A 60 28.20 -19.32 -0.78
CA ALA A 60 28.62 -18.48 -1.88
C ALA A 60 29.09 -19.31 -3.08
N PHE A 61 29.02 -18.68 -4.24
CA PHE A 61 29.65 -19.20 -5.47
C PHE A 61 30.22 -18.03 -6.28
N VAL A 62 31.14 -18.31 -7.17
CA VAL A 62 31.74 -17.31 -8.07
C VAL A 62 31.25 -17.59 -9.48
N ASP A 63 30.76 -16.53 -10.16
CA ASP A 63 30.27 -16.66 -11.53
C ASP A 63 31.43 -16.61 -12.56
N LYS A 64 31.09 -16.78 -13.85
CA LYS A 64 32.05 -16.78 -14.96
C LYS A 64 32.85 -15.49 -15.14
N HIS A 65 32.38 -14.39 -14.53
CA HIS A 65 32.97 -13.07 -14.64
C HIS A 65 33.74 -12.67 -13.36
N GLY A 66 33.88 -13.59 -12.42
CA GLY A 66 34.60 -13.37 -11.17
C GLY A 66 33.76 -12.74 -10.04
N THR A 67 32.48 -12.49 -10.24
CA THR A 67 31.61 -11.96 -9.16
C THR A 67 31.32 -13.06 -8.15
N ARG A 68 31.58 -12.78 -6.88
CA ARG A 68 31.20 -13.64 -5.75
C ARG A 68 29.77 -13.37 -5.36
N TRP A 69 28.87 -14.32 -5.63
CA TRP A 69 27.48 -14.34 -5.15
C TRP A 69 27.46 -14.94 -3.77
N ARG A 70 26.93 -14.19 -2.77
CA ARG A 70 26.85 -14.67 -1.40
C ARG A 70 25.46 -14.50 -0.82
N PHE A 71 25.10 -15.46 0.05
CA PHE A 71 23.90 -15.44 0.86
C PHE A 71 24.31 -15.33 2.33
N ALA A 72 23.73 -14.38 3.06
CA ALA A 72 24.07 -14.11 4.44
C ALA A 72 22.90 -14.33 5.40
N TRP A 73 23.22 -14.49 6.69
CA TRP A 73 22.25 -14.88 7.72
C TRP A 73 21.14 -13.86 7.97
N ILE A 74 21.39 -12.57 7.77
CA ILE A 74 20.43 -11.50 8.05
C ILE A 74 19.85 -11.04 6.73
N PRO A 75 18.67 -11.53 6.29
CA PRO A 75 18.07 -11.21 4.99
C PRO A 75 17.38 -9.84 4.96
N LEU A 76 17.90 -8.87 5.72
CA LEU A 76 17.36 -7.50 5.86
C LEU A 76 18.12 -6.52 4.95
N GLY A 77 18.37 -6.90 3.70
CA GLY A 77 19.08 -6.05 2.76
C GLY A 77 19.97 -6.83 1.81
N GLY A 78 20.80 -6.11 1.04
CA GLY A 78 21.79 -6.63 0.13
C GLY A 78 22.79 -5.54 -0.21
N TYR A 79 23.75 -5.87 -1.07
CA TYR A 79 24.65 -4.89 -1.65
C TYR A 79 25.35 -5.44 -2.89
N VAL A 80 25.70 -4.53 -3.77
CA VAL A 80 26.62 -4.77 -4.88
C VAL A 80 27.94 -4.06 -4.53
N LYS A 81 29.06 -4.79 -4.52
CA LYS A 81 30.39 -4.22 -4.27
C LYS A 81 31.17 -4.15 -5.59
N PHE A 82 31.65 -2.97 -5.92
CA PHE A 82 32.51 -2.73 -7.08
C PHE A 82 33.97 -2.97 -6.73
N LEU A 83 34.82 -2.96 -7.75
CA LEU A 83 36.26 -3.22 -7.60
C LEU A 83 36.96 -2.14 -6.75
N ASP A 84 36.51 -0.91 -6.89
CA ASP A 84 37.04 0.30 -6.27
C ASP A 84 36.32 0.73 -4.98
N ASP A 85 35.48 -0.15 -4.42
CA ASP A 85 34.82 0.09 -3.13
C ASP A 85 35.66 -0.45 -1.96
N GLU A 86 35.86 0.34 -0.92
CA GLU A 86 36.50 -0.07 0.33
C GLU A 86 35.63 -1.12 1.06
N ASN A 87 34.32 -0.87 1.12
CA ASN A 87 33.36 -1.66 1.90
C ASN A 87 32.01 -1.85 1.17
N ALA A 88 31.06 -2.50 1.84
CA ALA A 88 29.72 -2.76 1.32
C ALA A 88 28.84 -1.50 1.18
N ALA A 89 29.27 -0.36 1.66
CA ALA A 89 28.56 0.92 1.54
C ALA A 89 29.01 1.76 0.33
N SER A 90 29.74 1.14 -0.61
CA SER A 90 30.26 1.76 -1.85
C SER A 90 31.07 3.04 -1.60
N VAL A 91 31.82 3.05 -0.49
CA VAL A 91 32.81 4.11 -0.22
C VAL A 91 34.00 3.89 -1.11
N PRO A 92 34.50 4.92 -1.87
CA PRO A 92 35.65 4.79 -2.74
C PRO A 92 36.92 4.46 -1.98
N ASP A 93 37.64 3.40 -2.39
CA ASP A 93 38.99 3.10 -1.91
C ASP A 93 40.03 3.81 -2.79
N ARG A 94 40.42 5.04 -2.42
CA ARG A 94 41.35 5.83 -3.19
C ARG A 94 42.76 5.23 -3.23
N ALA A 95 43.18 4.63 -2.13
CA ALA A 95 44.49 4.00 -2.07
C ALA A 95 44.55 2.80 -3.03
N ALA A 96 43.47 2.03 -3.11
CA ALA A 96 43.36 0.97 -4.10
C ALA A 96 43.31 1.52 -5.54
N ILE A 97 42.53 2.60 -5.79
CA ILE A 97 42.42 3.22 -7.13
C ILE A 97 43.77 3.73 -7.64
N GLU A 98 44.61 4.32 -6.78
CA GLU A 98 45.94 4.79 -7.16
C GLU A 98 46.88 3.65 -7.56
N GLN A 99 46.73 2.47 -6.96
CA GLN A 99 47.56 1.28 -7.21
C GLN A 99 47.04 0.38 -8.34
N MET A 100 45.87 0.69 -8.93
CA MET A 100 45.26 -0.09 -10.00
C MET A 100 46.10 -0.04 -11.29
N ASP A 101 46.23 -1.19 -11.93
CA ASP A 101 46.71 -1.28 -13.29
C ASP A 101 45.69 -0.75 -14.33
N ASP A 102 46.09 -0.60 -15.58
CA ASP A 102 45.26 -0.01 -16.64
C ASP A 102 43.96 -0.85 -16.90
N VAL A 103 44.02 -2.15 -16.71
CA VAL A 103 42.87 -3.05 -16.91
C VAL A 103 41.86 -2.90 -15.75
N GLN A 104 42.36 -2.85 -14.54
CA GLN A 104 41.56 -2.63 -13.33
C GLN A 104 40.91 -1.24 -13.37
N ARG A 105 41.63 -0.20 -13.78
CA ARG A 105 41.09 1.17 -13.94
C ARG A 105 39.93 1.23 -14.91
N GLN A 106 39.95 0.45 -16.00
CA GLN A 106 38.81 0.37 -16.92
C GLN A 106 37.57 -0.23 -16.30
N GLY A 107 37.73 -1.12 -15.29
CA GLY A 107 36.62 -1.72 -14.54
C GLY A 107 36.16 -0.93 -13.31
N ALA A 108 36.89 0.11 -12.90
CA ALA A 108 36.58 0.89 -11.71
C ALA A 108 35.34 1.79 -11.91
N PHE A 109 34.39 1.74 -10.99
CA PHE A 109 33.13 2.49 -11.05
C PHE A 109 33.35 4.00 -10.98
N GLN A 110 34.19 4.47 -10.06
CA GLN A 110 34.44 5.89 -9.85
C GLN A 110 35.16 6.55 -11.04
N LEU A 111 35.85 5.77 -11.87
CA LEU A 111 36.55 6.27 -13.06
C LEU A 111 35.65 6.28 -14.31
N LYS A 112 34.41 5.79 -14.22
CA LYS A 112 33.45 5.82 -15.33
C LYS A 112 32.90 7.24 -15.56
N PRO A 113 32.52 7.56 -16.80
CA PRO A 113 31.82 8.80 -17.12
C PRO A 113 30.59 8.99 -16.22
N VAL A 114 30.29 10.26 -15.87
CA VAL A 114 29.17 10.61 -14.96
C VAL A 114 27.85 9.95 -15.36
N TRP A 115 27.52 9.92 -16.66
CA TRP A 115 26.28 9.30 -17.14
C TRP A 115 26.20 7.80 -16.86
N GLN A 116 27.34 7.07 -16.93
CA GLN A 116 27.37 5.63 -16.60
C GLN A 116 27.16 5.41 -15.10
N ARG A 117 27.83 6.23 -14.26
CA ARG A 117 27.66 6.18 -12.81
C ARG A 117 26.21 6.49 -12.43
N ALA A 118 25.63 7.53 -13.03
CA ALA A 118 24.23 7.87 -12.82
C ALA A 118 23.27 6.76 -13.28
N ALA A 119 23.56 6.14 -14.45
CA ALA A 119 22.75 5.01 -14.95
C ALA A 119 22.78 3.79 -14.00
N VAL A 120 23.97 3.45 -13.49
CA VAL A 120 24.14 2.35 -12.52
C VAL A 120 23.33 2.62 -11.25
N VAL A 121 23.43 3.83 -10.69
CA VAL A 121 22.72 4.17 -9.45
C VAL A 121 21.22 4.28 -9.67
N ALA A 122 20.75 4.84 -10.77
CA ALA A 122 19.31 4.91 -11.07
C ALA A 122 18.69 3.53 -11.35
N ALA A 123 19.50 2.55 -11.75
CA ALA A 123 19.01 1.22 -12.15
C ALA A 123 18.36 0.44 -11.02
N GLY A 124 18.80 0.60 -9.77
CA GLY A 124 18.17 -0.04 -8.61
C GLY A 124 16.70 0.35 -8.43
N PRO A 125 16.41 1.64 -8.22
CA PRO A 125 15.05 2.14 -8.13
C PRO A 125 14.20 1.82 -9.37
N LEU A 126 14.76 1.96 -10.57
CA LEU A 126 14.04 1.65 -11.81
C LEU A 126 13.71 0.17 -11.94
N ALA A 127 14.60 -0.73 -11.49
CA ALA A 127 14.30 -2.17 -11.44
C ALA A 127 13.12 -2.48 -10.52
N ASN A 128 13.02 -1.78 -9.38
CA ASN A 128 11.88 -1.92 -8.48
C ASN A 128 10.56 -1.49 -9.12
N PHE A 129 10.55 -0.39 -9.88
CA PHE A 129 9.35 0.02 -10.60
C PHE A 129 9.00 -0.97 -11.71
N LEU A 130 9.98 -1.43 -12.49
CA LEU A 130 9.76 -2.41 -13.54
C LEU A 130 9.20 -3.72 -12.97
N PHE A 131 9.77 -4.20 -11.88
CA PHE A 131 9.26 -5.38 -11.17
C PHE A 131 7.81 -5.21 -10.75
N ALA A 132 7.45 -4.06 -10.16
CA ALA A 132 6.08 -3.78 -9.75
C ALA A 132 5.11 -3.75 -10.94
N ILE A 133 5.50 -3.10 -12.05
CA ILE A 133 4.71 -3.08 -13.29
C ILE A 133 4.43 -4.50 -13.79
N LEU A 134 5.45 -5.36 -13.80
CA LEU A 134 5.31 -6.73 -14.26
C LEU A 134 4.40 -7.56 -13.33
N ILE A 135 4.55 -7.41 -12.01
CA ILE A 135 3.72 -8.16 -11.04
C ILE A 135 2.26 -7.69 -11.09
N PHE A 136 2.00 -6.38 -11.08
CA PHE A 136 0.64 -5.86 -11.21
C PHE A 136 0.03 -6.23 -12.56
N GLY A 137 0.80 -6.12 -13.65
CA GLY A 137 0.38 -6.53 -14.97
C GLY A 137 0.03 -8.02 -15.02
N ALA A 138 0.89 -8.90 -14.51
CA ALA A 138 0.62 -10.34 -14.44
C ALA A 138 -0.65 -10.65 -13.63
N PHE A 139 -0.87 -9.90 -12.54
CA PHE A 139 -2.09 -10.04 -11.74
C PHE A 139 -3.33 -9.63 -12.53
N PHE A 140 -3.34 -8.46 -13.17
CA PHE A 140 -4.47 -8.01 -14.01
C PHE A 140 -4.71 -8.95 -15.19
N TRP A 141 -3.67 -9.49 -15.79
CA TRP A 141 -3.81 -10.47 -16.86
C TRP A 141 -4.45 -11.78 -16.39
N TRP A 142 -4.06 -12.24 -15.19
CA TRP A 142 -4.59 -13.47 -14.61
C TRP A 142 -6.01 -13.33 -14.07
N THR A 143 -6.29 -12.26 -13.34
CA THR A 143 -7.58 -12.07 -12.65
C THR A 143 -8.59 -11.27 -13.44
N GLY A 144 -8.18 -10.57 -14.51
CA GLY A 144 -8.98 -9.52 -15.13
C GLY A 144 -9.11 -8.29 -14.23
N GLN A 145 -9.99 -7.39 -14.63
CA GLN A 145 -10.33 -6.18 -13.89
C GLN A 145 -11.82 -6.15 -13.56
N ASN A 146 -12.15 -5.90 -12.32
CA ASN A 146 -13.52 -5.64 -11.90
C ASN A 146 -13.72 -4.12 -11.87
N LEU A 147 -14.46 -3.60 -12.84
CA LEU A 147 -14.85 -2.20 -12.93
C LEU A 147 -16.14 -1.99 -12.15
N VAL A 148 -16.15 -1.08 -11.22
CA VAL A 148 -17.35 -0.66 -10.47
C VAL A 148 -17.87 0.62 -11.09
N ALA A 149 -19.12 0.63 -11.50
CA ALA A 149 -19.71 1.82 -12.11
C ALA A 149 -19.46 3.05 -11.20
N PRO A 150 -19.01 4.19 -11.74
CA PRO A 150 -18.71 5.40 -10.96
C PRO A 150 -19.99 6.13 -10.55
N ARG A 151 -20.90 5.39 -9.87
CA ARG A 151 -22.22 5.83 -9.47
C ARG A 151 -22.29 6.07 -7.99
N ALA A 152 -22.81 7.21 -7.60
CA ALA A 152 -23.06 7.57 -6.22
C ALA A 152 -24.42 6.97 -5.79
N ASP A 153 -24.44 5.68 -5.41
CA ASP A 153 -25.68 5.00 -5.04
C ASP A 153 -26.14 5.36 -3.62
N TYR A 154 -25.18 5.65 -2.74
CA TYR A 154 -25.44 6.09 -1.37
C TYR A 154 -24.70 7.40 -1.09
N ILE A 155 -25.43 8.37 -0.52
CA ILE A 155 -24.88 9.65 -0.06
C ILE A 155 -25.03 9.70 1.46
N GLN A 156 -23.92 9.80 2.15
CA GLN A 156 -23.91 9.90 3.61
C GLN A 156 -24.53 11.23 4.06
N PRO A 157 -25.57 11.22 4.93
CA PRO A 157 -26.16 12.44 5.45
C PRO A 157 -25.11 13.34 6.14
N GLY A 158 -25.18 14.66 5.90
CA GLY A 158 -24.24 15.63 6.46
C GLY A 158 -22.83 15.56 5.91
N SER A 159 -22.58 14.79 4.83
CA SER A 159 -21.27 14.72 4.18
C SER A 159 -21.07 15.86 3.18
N PRO A 160 -19.81 16.16 2.80
CA PRO A 160 -19.51 17.16 1.77
C PRO A 160 -20.27 16.94 0.45
N ALA A 161 -20.49 15.70 0.03
CA ALA A 161 -21.28 15.40 -1.16
C ALA A 161 -22.76 15.73 -0.97
N ALA A 162 -23.34 15.47 0.23
CA ALA A 162 -24.72 15.84 0.52
C ALA A 162 -24.90 17.36 0.48
N GLU A 163 -23.98 18.12 1.07
CA GLU A 163 -24.00 19.59 1.06
C GLU A 163 -23.81 20.16 -0.35
N ALA A 164 -22.97 19.53 -1.19
CA ALA A 164 -22.77 19.90 -2.58
C ALA A 164 -23.95 19.56 -3.49
N GLY A 165 -24.96 18.83 -2.99
CA GLY A 165 -26.17 18.49 -3.72
C GLY A 165 -26.09 17.22 -4.59
N PHE A 166 -25.17 16.31 -4.28
CA PHE A 166 -25.22 14.94 -4.85
C PHE A 166 -26.52 14.25 -4.49
N LYS A 167 -27.01 13.44 -5.40
CA LYS A 167 -28.19 12.57 -5.18
C LYS A 167 -27.86 11.12 -5.48
N ALA A 168 -28.54 10.22 -4.79
CA ALA A 168 -28.42 8.79 -5.08
C ALA A 168 -28.78 8.52 -6.55
N GLY A 169 -27.91 7.80 -7.23
CA GLY A 169 -28.04 7.49 -8.65
C GLY A 169 -27.20 8.37 -9.58
N ASP A 170 -26.58 9.45 -9.09
CA ASP A 170 -25.69 10.29 -9.90
C ASP A 170 -24.52 9.46 -10.45
N LEU A 171 -24.34 9.48 -11.77
CA LEU A 171 -23.22 8.85 -12.45
C LEU A 171 -22.11 9.89 -12.66
N VAL A 172 -20.96 9.72 -12.03
CA VAL A 172 -19.82 10.62 -12.15
C VAL A 172 -19.17 10.42 -13.53
N GLN A 173 -19.17 11.47 -14.35
CA GLN A 173 -18.56 11.45 -15.69
C GLN A 173 -17.12 11.96 -15.67
N SER A 174 -16.84 13.00 -14.87
CA SER A 174 -15.50 13.53 -14.74
C SER A 174 -15.26 14.24 -13.40
N ILE A 175 -13.97 14.33 -13.02
CA ILE A 175 -13.49 15.11 -11.86
C ILE A 175 -12.32 15.98 -12.34
N GLY A 176 -12.43 17.31 -12.19
CA GLY A 176 -11.42 18.25 -12.65
C GLY A 176 -11.11 18.13 -14.15
N GLY A 177 -12.10 17.79 -14.96
CA GLY A 177 -11.97 17.58 -16.41
C GLY A 177 -11.40 16.21 -16.83
N ARG A 178 -11.00 15.35 -15.90
CA ARG A 178 -10.57 13.97 -16.18
C ARG A 178 -11.77 13.05 -16.19
N ALA A 179 -11.96 12.28 -17.26
CA ALA A 179 -13.03 11.27 -17.35
C ALA A 179 -12.87 10.18 -16.29
N ILE A 180 -13.99 9.69 -15.79
CA ILE A 180 -14.06 8.66 -14.74
C ILE A 180 -14.90 7.49 -15.25
N ASP A 181 -14.30 6.31 -15.29
CA ASP A 181 -14.91 5.07 -15.78
C ASP A 181 -15.09 4.03 -14.67
N ASP A 182 -14.40 4.20 -13.53
CA ASP A 182 -14.45 3.29 -12.39
C ASP A 182 -14.57 4.09 -11.08
N PHE A 183 -15.39 3.60 -10.14
CA PHE A 183 -15.55 4.19 -8.80
C PHE A 183 -14.22 4.32 -8.04
N LYS A 184 -13.29 3.39 -8.26
CA LYS A 184 -11.94 3.43 -7.69
C LYS A 184 -11.19 4.73 -8.05
N GLN A 185 -11.41 5.27 -9.26
CA GLN A 185 -10.78 6.54 -9.69
C GLN A 185 -11.33 7.73 -8.89
N ILE A 186 -12.61 7.68 -8.49
CA ILE A 186 -13.19 8.68 -7.58
C ILE A 186 -12.47 8.61 -6.23
N ASP A 187 -12.39 7.43 -5.64
CA ASP A 187 -11.71 7.21 -4.36
C ASP A 187 -10.24 7.68 -4.41
N GLN A 188 -9.52 7.38 -5.48
CA GLN A 188 -8.12 7.81 -5.67
C GLN A 188 -7.99 9.33 -5.76
N THR A 189 -8.88 9.98 -6.54
CA THR A 189 -8.87 11.45 -6.70
C THR A 189 -9.18 12.15 -5.39
N VAL A 190 -10.18 11.65 -4.65
CA VAL A 190 -10.53 12.17 -3.32
C VAL A 190 -9.39 11.97 -2.32
N TRP A 191 -8.76 10.78 -2.33
CA TRP A 191 -7.63 10.43 -1.46
C TRP A 191 -6.45 11.39 -1.62
N THR A 192 -6.14 11.77 -2.86
CA THR A 192 -4.99 12.64 -3.17
C THR A 192 -5.31 14.13 -3.08
N SER A 193 -6.52 14.50 -2.65
CA SER A 193 -6.99 15.89 -2.67
C SER A 193 -7.64 16.35 -1.36
N PRO A 194 -7.03 16.09 -0.17
CA PRO A 194 -7.60 16.53 1.10
C PRO A 194 -7.71 18.05 1.16
N GLY A 195 -8.91 18.56 1.51
CA GLY A 195 -9.18 19.98 1.65
C GLY A 195 -9.07 20.80 0.35
N ARG A 196 -8.96 20.16 -0.81
CA ARG A 196 -8.97 20.83 -2.13
C ARG A 196 -10.35 20.74 -2.74
N THR A 197 -10.82 21.83 -3.36
CA THR A 197 -12.07 21.81 -4.12
C THR A 197 -11.92 20.93 -5.35
N LEU A 198 -12.83 19.99 -5.51
CA LEU A 198 -12.93 19.11 -6.66
C LEU A 198 -14.17 19.45 -7.47
N ASP A 199 -14.00 19.68 -8.78
CA ASP A 199 -15.08 19.96 -9.71
C ASP A 199 -15.58 18.64 -10.32
N PHE A 200 -16.78 18.20 -9.93
CA PHE A 200 -17.44 17.00 -10.45
C PHE A 200 -18.41 17.37 -11.56
N VAL A 201 -18.46 16.58 -12.61
CA VAL A 201 -19.54 16.56 -13.58
C VAL A 201 -20.25 15.21 -13.46
N VAL A 202 -21.53 15.24 -13.11
CA VAL A 202 -22.36 14.05 -12.96
C VAL A 202 -23.50 14.04 -13.98
N ASP A 203 -23.88 12.85 -14.42
CA ASP A 203 -25.11 12.62 -15.16
C ASP A 203 -26.21 12.24 -14.16
N ARG A 204 -27.27 13.03 -14.14
CA ARG A 204 -28.49 12.79 -13.38
C ARG A 204 -29.69 12.77 -14.33
N ASP A 205 -30.23 11.59 -14.56
CA ASP A 205 -31.37 11.39 -15.45
C ASP A 205 -31.18 11.98 -16.86
N GLY A 206 -29.96 11.80 -17.44
CA GLY A 206 -29.59 12.31 -18.75
C GLY A 206 -29.22 13.81 -18.79
N LYS A 207 -29.09 14.47 -17.63
CA LYS A 207 -28.67 15.86 -17.53
C LYS A 207 -27.31 15.97 -16.85
N GLN A 208 -26.39 16.69 -17.46
CA GLN A 208 -25.09 17.00 -16.85
C GLN A 208 -25.25 18.10 -15.78
N ILE A 209 -24.75 17.84 -14.59
CA ILE A 209 -24.77 18.74 -13.44
C ILE A 209 -23.33 18.89 -12.95
N SER A 210 -22.88 20.13 -12.75
CA SER A 210 -21.59 20.43 -12.16
C SER A 210 -21.76 20.65 -10.64
N LEU A 211 -20.93 19.97 -9.85
CA LEU A 211 -20.93 20.01 -8.38
C LEU A 211 -19.51 20.27 -7.88
N GLN A 212 -19.37 21.12 -6.87
CA GLN A 212 -18.09 21.40 -6.22
C GLN A 212 -18.07 20.79 -4.83
N VAL A 213 -17.07 19.99 -4.55
CA VAL A 213 -16.95 19.27 -3.27
C VAL A 213 -15.54 19.43 -2.71
N VAL A 214 -15.45 19.67 -1.40
CA VAL A 214 -14.18 19.68 -0.67
C VAL A 214 -14.13 18.44 0.22
N PRO A 215 -13.20 17.49 -0.01
CA PRO A 215 -13.06 16.33 0.84
C PRO A 215 -12.72 16.70 2.28
N GLU A 216 -13.40 16.07 3.23
CA GLU A 216 -13.13 16.16 4.66
C GLU A 216 -12.31 14.97 5.16
N LEU A 217 -11.52 15.17 6.22
CA LEU A 217 -10.76 14.10 6.85
C LEU A 217 -11.59 13.42 7.94
N ILE A 218 -11.88 12.13 7.76
CA ILE A 218 -12.53 11.32 8.78
C ILE A 218 -11.55 10.29 9.36
N GLU A 219 -11.67 9.99 10.64
CA GLU A 219 -10.93 8.89 11.25
C GLU A 219 -11.52 7.56 10.81
N ARG A 220 -10.67 6.66 10.36
CA ARG A 220 -11.00 5.28 10.05
C ARG A 220 -10.03 4.34 10.73
N ASN A 221 -10.52 3.13 11.01
CA ASN A 221 -9.67 2.04 11.46
C ASN A 221 -9.89 0.85 10.53
N ASP A 222 -8.89 0.58 9.70
CA ASP A 222 -8.90 -0.57 8.79
C ASP A 222 -8.13 -1.74 9.41
N TYR A 223 -8.53 -2.95 9.05
CA TYR A 223 -7.86 -4.17 9.52
C TYR A 223 -6.37 -4.21 9.17
N ILE A 224 -5.98 -3.68 8.00
CA ILE A 224 -4.59 -3.67 7.53
C ILE A 224 -3.86 -2.40 7.98
N ALA A 225 -4.47 -1.22 7.76
CA ALA A 225 -3.81 0.07 8.00
C ALA A 225 -3.93 0.58 9.45
N GLY A 226 -4.78 -0.04 10.29
CA GLY A 226 -5.06 0.44 11.63
C GLY A 226 -5.82 1.78 11.64
N LYS A 227 -5.67 2.57 12.71
CA LYS A 227 -6.28 3.90 12.81
C LYS A 227 -5.57 4.88 11.88
N HIS A 228 -6.33 5.54 11.02
CA HIS A 228 -5.80 6.57 10.12
C HIS A 228 -6.87 7.58 9.75
N ARG A 229 -6.46 8.77 9.29
CA ARG A 229 -7.36 9.76 8.72
C ARG A 229 -7.44 9.56 7.21
N ARG A 230 -8.65 9.53 6.69
CA ARG A 230 -8.91 9.36 5.26
C ARG A 230 -9.77 10.50 4.74
N PRO A 231 -9.35 11.15 3.63
CA PRO A 231 -10.23 12.09 2.93
C PRO A 231 -11.45 11.36 2.40
N THR A 232 -12.63 11.95 2.55
CA THR A 232 -13.89 11.44 2.01
C THR A 232 -14.80 12.58 1.57
N ILE A 233 -15.67 12.29 0.63
CA ILE A 233 -16.79 13.17 0.26
C ILE A 233 -18.13 12.56 0.67
N GLY A 234 -18.13 11.32 1.16
CA GLY A 234 -19.33 10.67 1.69
C GLY A 234 -20.24 10.01 0.65
N ILE A 235 -19.74 9.72 -0.59
CA ILE A 235 -20.45 8.87 -1.55
C ILE A 235 -19.98 7.43 -1.46
N ARG A 236 -20.88 6.48 -1.78
CA ARG A 236 -20.55 5.06 -1.87
C ARG A 236 -21.33 4.44 -3.03
N TYR A 237 -20.77 3.39 -3.61
CA TYR A 237 -21.49 2.51 -4.51
C TYR A 237 -22.40 1.54 -3.73
N ALA A 238 -23.44 1.03 -4.37
CA ALA A 238 -24.31 0.02 -3.79
C ALA A 238 -23.58 -1.31 -3.64
N VAL A 239 -23.74 -1.95 -2.47
CA VAL A 239 -23.17 -3.26 -2.12
C VAL A 239 -24.29 -4.26 -1.99
N GLU A 240 -24.12 -5.47 -2.56
CA GLU A 240 -25.12 -6.52 -2.43
C GLU A 240 -25.47 -6.79 -0.96
N PRO A 241 -26.76 -6.81 -0.58
CA PRO A 241 -27.19 -7.02 0.79
C PRO A 241 -27.12 -8.51 1.16
N ILE A 242 -25.94 -9.13 0.96
CA ILE A 242 -25.68 -10.54 1.25
C ILE A 242 -24.80 -10.66 2.49
N VAL A 243 -25.20 -11.55 3.38
CA VAL A 243 -24.45 -11.91 4.59
C VAL A 243 -23.24 -12.76 4.20
N ALA A 244 -22.03 -12.24 4.32
CA ALA A 244 -20.81 -13.01 4.11
C ALA A 244 -20.41 -13.83 5.34
N GLY A 245 -20.74 -13.33 6.51
CA GLY A 245 -20.43 -13.94 7.78
C GLY A 245 -21.11 -13.23 8.94
N LEU A 246 -20.95 -13.79 10.12
CA LEU A 246 -21.58 -13.32 11.35
C LEU A 246 -20.53 -13.17 12.45
N THR A 247 -20.68 -12.17 13.29
CA THR A 247 -19.91 -12.06 14.52
C THR A 247 -20.35 -13.17 15.48
N THR A 248 -19.40 -13.96 16.00
CA THR A 248 -19.68 -15.07 16.94
C THR A 248 -20.45 -14.54 18.15
N GLY A 249 -21.61 -15.17 18.44
CA GLY A 249 -22.50 -14.74 19.53
C GLY A 249 -23.14 -13.36 19.32
N GLY A 250 -23.02 -12.78 18.13
CA GLY A 250 -23.67 -11.51 17.79
C GLY A 250 -25.18 -11.62 17.64
N PRO A 251 -25.92 -10.48 17.69
CA PRO A 251 -27.38 -10.47 17.61
C PRO A 251 -27.95 -11.20 16.39
N ALA A 252 -27.33 -11.03 15.21
CA ALA A 252 -27.77 -11.70 13.98
C ALA A 252 -27.55 -13.22 14.05
N ALA A 253 -26.45 -13.70 14.63
CA ALA A 253 -26.19 -15.12 14.81
C ALA A 253 -27.25 -15.75 15.74
N VAL A 254 -27.61 -15.06 16.84
CA VAL A 254 -28.65 -15.49 17.78
C VAL A 254 -30.03 -15.46 17.12
N ALA A 255 -30.29 -14.51 16.22
CA ALA A 255 -31.55 -14.38 15.49
C ALA A 255 -31.73 -15.41 14.37
N GLY A 256 -30.69 -16.24 14.08
CA GLY A 256 -30.77 -17.30 13.08
C GLY A 256 -30.39 -16.88 11.66
N PHE A 257 -29.64 -15.79 11.49
CA PHE A 257 -29.01 -15.48 10.22
C PHE A 257 -27.94 -16.52 9.87
N GLU A 258 -27.70 -16.73 8.59
CA GLU A 258 -26.68 -17.62 8.06
C GLU A 258 -25.85 -16.93 6.96
N PRO A 259 -24.57 -17.32 6.77
CA PRO A 259 -23.81 -16.89 5.60
C PRO A 259 -24.54 -17.30 4.31
N GLY A 260 -24.64 -16.38 3.35
CA GLY A 260 -25.39 -16.54 2.10
C GLY A 260 -26.77 -15.92 2.11
N ASP A 261 -27.34 -15.58 3.27
CA ASP A 261 -28.63 -14.88 3.35
C ASP A 261 -28.59 -13.56 2.58
N ARG A 262 -29.56 -13.34 1.69
CA ARG A 262 -29.79 -12.04 1.06
C ARG A 262 -30.89 -11.31 1.82
N VAL A 263 -30.59 -10.18 2.41
CA VAL A 263 -31.60 -9.32 3.07
C VAL A 263 -32.45 -8.66 1.98
N ILE A 264 -33.76 -8.92 1.99
CA ILE A 264 -34.70 -8.39 0.98
C ILE A 264 -35.62 -7.31 1.55
N SER A 265 -35.89 -7.32 2.85
CA SER A 265 -36.65 -6.24 3.49
C SER A 265 -36.29 -6.07 4.96
N MET A 266 -36.51 -4.86 5.49
CA MET A 266 -36.36 -4.52 6.90
C MET A 266 -37.48 -3.57 7.33
N ASN A 267 -38.22 -3.96 8.39
CA ASN A 267 -39.43 -3.25 8.86
C ASN A 267 -40.41 -2.95 7.71
N GLY A 268 -40.61 -3.91 6.80
CA GLY A 268 -41.50 -3.78 5.64
C GLY A 268 -40.96 -2.92 4.49
N LYS A 269 -39.78 -2.32 4.61
CA LYS A 269 -39.14 -1.57 3.53
C LYS A 269 -38.18 -2.48 2.74
N PRO A 270 -38.21 -2.46 1.39
CA PRO A 270 -37.29 -3.25 0.57
C PRO A 270 -35.84 -2.77 0.75
N ILE A 271 -34.93 -3.73 0.81
CA ILE A 271 -33.48 -3.50 0.93
C ILE A 271 -32.82 -3.98 -0.36
N ASN A 272 -32.19 -3.06 -1.08
CA ASN A 272 -31.46 -3.33 -2.32
C ASN A 272 -29.92 -3.13 -2.16
N ASP A 273 -29.51 -2.55 -1.04
CA ASP A 273 -28.12 -2.18 -0.78
C ASP A 273 -27.78 -2.41 0.70
N PHE A 274 -26.61 -2.96 0.96
CA PHE A 274 -26.11 -3.19 2.31
C PHE A 274 -25.89 -1.87 3.10
N ASN A 275 -25.60 -0.76 2.41
CA ASN A 275 -25.50 0.54 3.07
C ASN A 275 -26.86 0.98 3.68
N GLN A 276 -27.99 0.70 3.01
CA GLN A 276 -29.34 0.95 3.55
C GLN A 276 -29.59 0.12 4.83
N LEU A 277 -29.14 -1.15 4.83
CA LEU A 277 -29.22 -2.00 6.02
C LEU A 277 -28.41 -1.38 7.18
N GLN A 278 -27.18 -0.92 6.92
CA GLN A 278 -26.35 -0.28 7.94
C GLN A 278 -27.00 0.99 8.49
N GLU A 279 -27.62 1.79 7.63
CA GLU A 279 -28.30 3.03 8.03
C GLU A 279 -29.51 2.74 8.92
N ILE A 280 -30.41 1.83 8.53
CA ILE A 280 -31.60 1.47 9.30
C ILE A 280 -31.20 0.88 10.67
N VAL A 281 -30.18 0.01 10.69
CA VAL A 281 -29.66 -0.53 11.95
C VAL A 281 -29.07 0.58 12.81
N GLY A 282 -28.30 1.50 12.21
CA GLY A 282 -27.69 2.63 12.92
C GLY A 282 -28.70 3.60 13.54
N GLN A 283 -29.87 3.76 12.92
CA GLN A 283 -30.96 4.64 13.36
C GLN A 283 -31.96 3.94 14.29
N SER A 284 -31.78 2.63 14.59
CA SER A 284 -32.74 1.84 15.34
C SER A 284 -32.75 2.09 16.84
N ASP A 285 -31.75 2.80 17.38
CA ASP A 285 -31.53 3.01 18.83
C ASP A 285 -31.63 1.71 19.66
N GLY A 286 -31.21 0.59 19.06
CA GLY A 286 -31.26 -0.73 19.68
C GLY A 286 -32.67 -1.35 19.70
N GLN A 287 -33.66 -0.76 19.02
CA GLN A 287 -35.02 -1.33 18.92
C GLN A 287 -34.99 -2.58 18.02
N LYS A 288 -35.95 -3.44 18.31
CA LYS A 288 -36.21 -4.68 17.57
C LYS A 288 -36.50 -4.38 16.09
N LEU A 289 -35.84 -5.10 15.20
CA LEU A 289 -35.99 -4.99 13.76
C LEU A 289 -36.52 -6.30 13.17
N ASP A 290 -37.57 -6.19 12.36
CA ASP A 290 -38.10 -7.30 11.59
C ASP A 290 -37.44 -7.33 10.20
N ILE A 291 -36.75 -8.43 9.89
CA ILE A 291 -35.96 -8.57 8.68
C ILE A 291 -36.43 -9.81 7.92
N THR A 292 -36.64 -9.68 6.62
CA THR A 292 -36.85 -10.85 5.76
C THR A 292 -35.59 -11.11 4.95
N VAL A 293 -35.13 -12.35 5.00
CA VAL A 293 -34.00 -12.81 4.20
C VAL A 293 -34.45 -13.83 3.15
N LEU A 294 -33.79 -13.86 2.02
CA LEU A 294 -33.91 -14.90 1.01
C LEU A 294 -32.78 -15.91 1.20
N ARG A 295 -33.12 -17.15 1.58
CA ARG A 295 -32.23 -18.29 1.81
C ARG A 295 -32.68 -19.45 0.95
N ASP A 296 -31.86 -19.96 0.06
CA ASP A 296 -32.16 -21.08 -0.85
C ASP A 296 -33.51 -20.88 -1.61
N GLY A 297 -33.78 -19.66 -2.04
CA GLY A 297 -34.97 -19.30 -2.77
C GLY A 297 -36.26 -19.18 -1.91
N ARG A 298 -36.16 -19.25 -0.57
CA ARG A 298 -37.26 -19.10 0.37
C ARG A 298 -37.11 -17.83 1.18
N GLU A 299 -38.24 -17.13 1.38
CA GLU A 299 -38.27 -15.99 2.26
C GLU A 299 -38.43 -16.46 3.73
N ILE A 300 -37.50 -16.03 4.56
CA ILE A 300 -37.45 -16.39 5.99
C ILE A 300 -37.54 -15.08 6.79
N PRO A 301 -38.62 -14.91 7.58
CA PRO A 301 -38.75 -13.80 8.50
C PRO A 301 -37.85 -14.03 9.72
N LEU A 302 -37.00 -13.08 10.04
CA LEU A 302 -36.13 -13.08 11.20
C LEU A 302 -36.38 -11.80 12.01
N THR A 303 -36.13 -11.88 13.30
CA THR A 303 -36.23 -10.72 14.17
C THR A 303 -34.91 -10.56 14.94
N VAL A 304 -34.31 -9.40 14.86
CA VAL A 304 -33.05 -9.10 15.53
C VAL A 304 -33.15 -7.83 16.37
N THR A 305 -32.56 -7.87 17.58
CA THR A 305 -32.42 -6.69 18.42
C THR A 305 -30.96 -6.26 18.36
N PRO A 306 -30.64 -5.10 17.75
CA PRO A 306 -29.27 -4.61 17.69
C PRO A 306 -28.69 -4.40 19.08
N LYS A 307 -27.39 -4.75 19.24
CA LYS A 307 -26.63 -4.47 20.47
C LYS A 307 -25.89 -3.17 20.31
N MET A 308 -25.98 -2.28 21.31
CA MET A 308 -25.14 -1.08 21.34
C MET A 308 -23.68 -1.46 21.53
N THR A 309 -22.81 -0.92 20.69
CA THR A 309 -21.37 -1.11 20.87
C THR A 309 -20.89 -0.30 22.07
N THR A 310 -19.96 -0.86 22.85
CA THR A 310 -19.23 -0.10 23.88
C THR A 310 -18.08 0.68 23.24
N PRO A 311 -17.70 1.85 23.79
CA PRO A 311 -16.50 2.55 23.35
C PRO A 311 -15.29 1.62 23.41
N GLY A 312 -14.65 1.38 22.26
CA GLY A 312 -13.50 0.47 22.15
C GLY A 312 -13.77 -0.90 21.52
N GLU A 313 -15.01 -1.39 21.44
CA GLU A 313 -15.35 -2.64 20.71
C GLU A 313 -15.14 -2.52 19.19
N ARG A 314 -15.19 -1.31 18.67
CA ARG A 314 -14.70 -0.97 17.34
C ARG A 314 -13.70 0.17 17.47
N ALA A 315 -12.47 -0.14 17.16
CA ALA A 315 -11.39 0.85 17.17
C ALA A 315 -11.57 2.01 16.16
N SER A 316 -12.57 1.93 15.25
CA SER A 316 -12.82 2.91 14.18
C SER A 316 -13.82 4.01 14.52
N ASP A 317 -14.66 3.84 15.55
CA ASP A 317 -15.69 4.82 15.91
C ASP A 317 -15.94 4.75 17.43
N PRO A 318 -15.55 5.78 18.18
CA PRO A 318 -15.76 5.81 19.62
C PRO A 318 -17.23 6.06 20.00
N THR A 319 -18.11 6.39 19.03
CA THR A 319 -19.52 6.63 19.31
C THR A 319 -20.28 5.29 19.44
N PRO A 320 -21.01 5.07 20.55
CA PRO A 320 -21.88 3.91 20.67
C PRO A 320 -22.91 3.92 19.56
N ARG A 321 -23.01 2.81 18.83
CA ARG A 321 -24.03 2.63 17.79
C ARG A 321 -24.61 1.22 17.79
N PRO A 322 -25.86 1.07 17.36
CA PRO A 322 -26.48 -0.23 17.25
C PRO A 322 -25.80 -1.09 16.18
N LEU A 323 -25.53 -2.36 16.47
CA LEU A 323 -24.99 -3.34 15.53
C LEU A 323 -25.75 -4.66 15.66
N ILE A 324 -25.92 -5.35 14.52
CA ILE A 324 -26.45 -6.71 14.47
C ILE A 324 -25.38 -7.77 14.27
N GLY A 325 -24.15 -7.38 13.91
CA GLY A 325 -23.03 -8.31 13.76
C GLY A 325 -23.05 -9.09 12.43
N VAL A 326 -23.58 -8.50 11.36
CA VAL A 326 -23.54 -9.04 9.99
C VAL A 326 -22.33 -8.46 9.25
N LEU A 327 -21.58 -9.32 8.57
CA LEU A 327 -20.48 -8.95 7.69
C LEU A 327 -20.98 -8.98 6.23
N SER A 328 -20.65 -7.93 5.45
CA SER A 328 -20.97 -7.85 4.02
C SER A 328 -19.96 -8.60 3.18
N THR A 329 -20.39 -9.11 2.02
CA THR A 329 -19.48 -9.59 0.96
C THR A 329 -18.60 -8.48 0.38
N GLY A 330 -19.00 -7.21 0.55
CA GLY A 330 -18.37 -6.07 -0.10
C GLY A 330 -18.56 -6.04 -1.63
N ARG A 331 -19.33 -6.98 -2.20
CA ARG A 331 -19.52 -7.10 -3.65
C ARG A 331 -20.39 -5.95 -4.16
N PRO A 332 -19.93 -5.15 -5.12
CA PRO A 332 -20.72 -4.07 -5.70
C PRO A 332 -21.94 -4.63 -6.44
N VAL A 333 -23.06 -3.89 -6.42
CA VAL A 333 -24.25 -4.24 -7.22
C VAL A 333 -23.99 -3.97 -8.70
N HIS A 334 -23.37 -2.84 -9.00
CA HIS A 334 -23.08 -2.40 -10.38
C HIS A 334 -21.59 -2.57 -10.69
N TRP A 335 -21.21 -3.75 -11.15
CA TRP A 335 -19.84 -4.05 -11.54
C TRP A 335 -19.80 -4.88 -12.82
N THR A 336 -18.73 -4.79 -13.55
CA THR A 336 -18.47 -5.57 -14.75
C THR A 336 -17.09 -6.18 -14.66
N HIS A 337 -17.00 -7.48 -14.94
CA HIS A 337 -15.70 -8.15 -15.07
C HIS A 337 -15.23 -8.00 -16.51
N VAL A 338 -14.03 -7.48 -16.68
CA VAL A 338 -13.37 -7.32 -17.98
C VAL A 338 -12.11 -8.18 -18.00
N ASN A 339 -12.04 -9.09 -18.97
CA ASN A 339 -10.81 -9.82 -19.23
C ASN A 339 -9.80 -8.89 -19.88
N VAL A 340 -8.60 -8.88 -19.35
CA VAL A 340 -7.52 -7.96 -19.75
C VAL A 340 -6.50 -8.73 -20.59
N GLY A 341 -6.18 -8.20 -21.77
CA GLY A 341 -5.13 -8.74 -22.61
C GLY A 341 -3.72 -8.47 -22.06
N PRO A 342 -2.68 -9.24 -22.46
CA PRO A 342 -1.34 -9.12 -21.86
C PRO A 342 -0.70 -7.73 -22.04
N ILE A 343 -0.91 -7.07 -23.16
CA ILE A 343 -0.37 -5.72 -23.44
C ILE A 343 -1.10 -4.69 -22.57
N GLU A 344 -2.43 -4.76 -22.54
CA GLU A 344 -3.28 -3.89 -21.72
C GLU A 344 -2.96 -4.07 -20.22
N ALA A 345 -2.74 -5.31 -19.78
CA ALA A 345 -2.37 -5.64 -18.42
C ALA A 345 -1.06 -4.95 -17.97
N VAL A 346 -0.05 -4.89 -18.84
CA VAL A 346 1.19 -4.14 -18.57
C VAL A 346 0.90 -2.65 -18.44
N GLY A 347 0.01 -2.10 -19.28
CA GLY A 347 -0.46 -0.71 -19.19
C GLY A 347 -1.12 -0.43 -17.82
N LEU A 348 -2.03 -1.29 -17.39
CA LEU A 348 -2.67 -1.20 -16.07
C LEU A 348 -1.66 -1.34 -14.92
N GLY A 349 -0.67 -2.22 -15.05
CA GLY A 349 0.43 -2.35 -14.09
C GLY A 349 1.26 -1.06 -13.98
N ALA A 350 1.54 -0.40 -15.10
CA ALA A 350 2.22 0.89 -15.14
C ALA A 350 1.36 2.00 -14.52
N GLU A 351 0.06 2.04 -14.82
CA GLU A 351 -0.89 2.98 -14.22
C GLU A 351 -0.99 2.79 -12.70
N GLN A 352 -1.09 1.53 -12.24
CA GLN A 352 -1.10 1.23 -10.80
C GLN A 352 0.19 1.68 -10.12
N THR A 353 1.36 1.43 -10.73
CA THR A 353 2.66 1.87 -10.23
C THR A 353 2.73 3.40 -10.15
N TRP A 354 2.30 4.09 -11.20
CA TRP A 354 2.24 5.55 -11.23
C TRP A 354 1.31 6.13 -10.18
N THR A 355 0.16 5.51 -9.98
CA THR A 355 -0.81 5.90 -8.94
C THR A 355 -0.20 5.79 -7.53
N ILE A 356 0.57 4.74 -7.25
CA ILE A 356 1.26 4.59 -5.97
C ILE A 356 2.31 5.69 -5.80
N ILE A 357 3.11 5.98 -6.84
CA ILE A 357 4.14 7.03 -6.82
C ILE A 357 3.49 8.39 -6.54
N THR A 358 2.51 8.78 -7.33
CA THR A 358 1.84 10.09 -7.21
C THR A 358 1.07 10.23 -5.90
N GLY A 359 0.41 9.16 -5.46
CA GLY A 359 -0.27 9.12 -4.17
C GLY A 359 0.68 9.31 -2.99
N THR A 360 1.84 8.63 -3.02
CA THR A 360 2.87 8.78 -1.99
C THR A 360 3.46 10.19 -1.98
N LEU A 361 3.78 10.75 -3.15
CA LEU A 361 4.30 12.12 -3.26
C LEU A 361 3.29 13.16 -2.79
N SER A 362 2.00 12.98 -3.15
CA SER A 362 0.92 13.84 -2.69
C SER A 362 0.78 13.79 -1.17
N TYR A 363 0.79 12.57 -0.59
CA TYR A 363 0.71 12.38 0.86
C TYR A 363 1.87 13.07 1.60
N VAL A 364 3.11 12.90 1.11
CA VAL A 364 4.29 13.59 1.68
C VAL A 364 4.12 15.11 1.58
N GLY A 365 3.68 15.63 0.43
CA GLY A 365 3.40 17.06 0.25
C GLY A 365 2.30 17.59 1.18
N ASP A 366 1.27 16.80 1.43
CA ASP A 366 0.16 17.17 2.31
C ASP A 366 0.57 17.17 3.81
N ILE A 367 1.56 16.36 4.22
CA ILE A 367 2.18 16.48 5.56
C ILE A 367 2.87 17.84 5.73
N PHE A 368 3.68 18.27 4.75
CA PHE A 368 4.37 19.57 4.83
C PHE A 368 3.41 20.75 4.81
N THR A 369 2.21 20.60 4.26
CA THR A 369 1.17 21.64 4.25
C THR A 369 0.16 21.53 5.39
N ASN A 370 0.41 20.67 6.40
CA ASN A 370 -0.48 20.36 7.52
C ASN A 370 -1.91 19.89 7.11
N ARG A 371 -2.05 19.35 5.91
CA ARG A 371 -3.32 18.75 5.44
C ARG A 371 -3.49 17.30 5.85
N GLN A 372 -2.37 16.60 6.11
CA GLN A 372 -2.34 15.22 6.57
C GLN A 372 -1.43 15.09 7.79
N SER A 373 -1.75 14.09 8.66
CA SER A 373 -0.93 13.78 9.83
C SER A 373 0.23 12.84 9.45
N ALA A 374 1.39 13.03 10.08
CA ALA A 374 2.53 12.12 9.96
C ALA A 374 2.32 10.78 10.69
N GLU A 375 1.21 10.58 11.41
CA GLU A 375 0.89 9.34 12.14
C GLU A 375 0.75 8.12 11.22
N GLN A 376 0.48 8.34 9.93
CA GLN A 376 0.39 7.26 8.94
C GLN A 376 1.75 6.78 8.44
N ILE A 377 2.83 7.50 8.71
CA ILE A 377 4.18 7.03 8.40
C ILE A 377 4.45 5.82 9.31
N GLY A 378 4.26 4.62 8.75
CA GLY A 378 4.54 3.37 9.43
C GLY A 378 6.02 3.04 9.42
N GLY A 379 6.47 2.36 10.47
CA GLY A 379 7.80 1.76 10.54
C GLY A 379 7.82 0.32 10.04
N VAL A 380 8.91 -0.37 10.33
CA VAL A 380 9.16 -1.76 9.90
C VAL A 380 8.11 -2.72 10.49
N ILE A 381 7.60 -2.44 11.69
CA ILE A 381 6.62 -3.31 12.38
C ILE A 381 5.28 -3.29 11.64
N ARG A 382 4.83 -2.12 11.19
CA ARG A 382 3.60 -1.99 10.39
C ARG A 382 3.72 -2.70 9.04
N ILE A 383 4.87 -2.60 8.39
CA ILE A 383 5.14 -3.32 7.14
C ILE A 383 5.11 -4.83 7.36
N ALA A 384 5.71 -5.32 8.46
CA ALA A 384 5.70 -6.73 8.80
C ALA A 384 4.29 -7.24 9.12
N ASP A 385 3.52 -6.49 9.92
CA ASP A 385 2.13 -6.80 10.25
C ASP A 385 1.25 -6.87 8.99
N ALA A 386 1.40 -5.89 8.09
CA ALA A 386 0.70 -5.89 6.80
C ALA A 386 1.10 -7.10 5.94
N ALA A 387 2.40 -7.44 5.87
CA ALA A 387 2.85 -8.62 5.13
C ALA A 387 2.20 -9.91 5.65
N GLY A 388 2.10 -10.08 6.98
CA GLY A 388 1.40 -11.21 7.61
C GLY A 388 -0.09 -11.26 7.26
N LYS A 389 -0.77 -10.11 7.31
CA LYS A 389 -2.18 -9.99 6.95
C LYS A 389 -2.42 -10.31 5.48
N PHE A 390 -1.59 -9.81 4.56
CA PHE A 390 -1.70 -10.17 3.14
C PHE A 390 -1.38 -11.65 2.90
N ALA A 391 -0.39 -12.21 3.61
CA ALA A 391 -0.08 -13.64 3.54
C ALA A 391 -1.23 -14.51 4.03
N SER A 392 -1.96 -14.10 5.08
CA SER A 392 -3.12 -14.84 5.60
C SER A 392 -4.32 -14.82 4.65
N ILE A 393 -4.47 -13.79 3.82
CA ILE A 393 -5.51 -13.72 2.77
C ILE A 393 -5.14 -14.67 1.61
N GLY A 394 -3.84 -14.78 1.27
CA GLY A 394 -3.35 -15.69 0.25
C GLY A 394 -2.04 -15.23 -0.41
N PHE A 395 -1.31 -16.19 -0.98
CA PHE A 395 0.01 -15.93 -1.57
C PHE A 395 -0.02 -14.85 -2.69
N ALA A 396 -1.06 -14.84 -3.53
CA ALA A 396 -1.19 -13.84 -4.59
C ALA A 396 -1.27 -12.40 -4.03
N TYR A 397 -1.93 -12.21 -2.90
CA TYR A 397 -2.01 -10.91 -2.23
C TYR A 397 -0.68 -10.51 -1.58
N LEU A 398 0.08 -11.47 -1.04
CA LEU A 398 1.44 -11.22 -0.57
C LEU A 398 2.36 -10.75 -1.70
N VAL A 399 2.26 -11.36 -2.89
CA VAL A 399 3.02 -10.94 -4.07
C VAL A 399 2.64 -9.54 -4.53
N GLN A 400 1.35 -9.18 -4.52
CA GLN A 400 0.91 -7.81 -4.80
C GLN A 400 1.44 -6.80 -3.76
N PHE A 401 1.39 -7.16 -2.48
CA PHE A 401 1.96 -6.34 -1.42
C PHE A 401 3.46 -6.15 -1.62
N THR A 402 4.19 -7.22 -2.04
CA THR A 402 5.61 -7.14 -2.39
C THR A 402 5.86 -6.13 -3.52
N ALA A 403 5.02 -6.12 -4.56
CA ALA A 403 5.09 -5.14 -5.64
C ALA A 403 4.83 -3.71 -5.13
N PHE A 404 3.85 -3.52 -4.24
CA PHE A 404 3.58 -2.23 -3.60
C PHE A 404 4.80 -1.72 -2.79
N ILE A 405 5.41 -2.58 -1.97
CA ILE A 405 6.62 -2.25 -1.22
C ILE A 405 7.79 -1.96 -2.16
N SER A 406 7.90 -2.67 -3.28
CA SER A 406 8.92 -2.41 -4.30
C SER A 406 8.83 -1.00 -4.87
N VAL A 407 7.61 -0.52 -5.20
CA VAL A 407 7.42 0.88 -5.63
C VAL A 407 7.82 1.85 -4.54
N SER A 408 7.42 1.58 -3.29
CA SER A 408 7.70 2.46 -2.15
C SER A 408 9.20 2.57 -1.88
N ILE A 409 9.92 1.45 -1.87
CA ILE A 409 11.39 1.42 -1.67
C ILE A 409 12.11 2.07 -2.85
N GLY A 410 11.69 1.80 -4.10
CA GLY A 410 12.25 2.45 -5.27
C GLY A 410 12.08 3.98 -5.24
N LEU A 411 10.89 4.45 -4.82
CA LEU A 411 10.60 5.87 -4.69
C LEU A 411 11.42 6.55 -3.59
N ILE A 412 11.50 5.92 -2.40
CA ILE A 412 12.29 6.45 -1.27
C ILE A 412 13.76 6.56 -1.67
N ASN A 413 14.30 5.54 -2.37
CA ASN A 413 15.67 5.57 -2.83
C ASN A 413 15.96 6.66 -3.88
N LEU A 414 14.94 7.18 -4.58
CA LEU A 414 15.09 8.33 -5.48
C LEU A 414 15.00 9.69 -4.78
N PHE A 415 14.64 9.75 -3.50
CA PHE A 415 14.67 11.02 -2.78
C PHE A 415 16.09 11.57 -2.66
N PRO A 416 16.26 12.92 -2.71
CA PRO A 416 17.56 13.59 -2.67
C PRO A 416 18.17 13.57 -1.26
N ILE A 417 18.18 12.38 -0.63
CA ILE A 417 18.74 12.17 0.71
C ILE A 417 20.13 11.53 0.52
N PRO A 418 21.19 12.22 0.92
CA PRO A 418 22.55 11.64 0.90
C PRO A 418 22.53 10.31 1.67
N ILE A 419 23.17 9.29 1.15
CA ILE A 419 23.15 7.88 1.58
C ILE A 419 22.15 6.99 0.80
N LEU A 420 21.13 7.57 0.15
CA LEU A 420 20.26 6.89 -0.80
C LEU A 420 20.73 7.14 -2.23
N ASP A 421 20.27 6.32 -3.17
CA ASP A 421 20.62 6.46 -4.60
C ASP A 421 20.35 7.86 -5.14
N GLY A 422 19.18 8.45 -4.76
CA GLY A 422 18.80 9.80 -5.16
C GLY A 422 19.80 10.87 -4.71
N GLY A 423 20.44 10.71 -3.55
CA GLY A 423 21.50 11.60 -3.10
C GLY A 423 22.75 11.52 -3.99
N HIS A 424 23.15 10.30 -4.37
CA HIS A 424 24.24 10.11 -5.33
C HIS A 424 23.91 10.70 -6.70
N LEU A 425 22.67 10.52 -7.18
CA LEU A 425 22.20 11.13 -8.42
C LEU A 425 22.27 12.65 -8.39
N VAL A 426 21.99 13.29 -7.25
CA VAL A 426 22.14 14.75 -7.07
C VAL A 426 23.60 15.14 -7.19
N PHE A 427 24.55 14.40 -6.57
CA PHE A 427 25.98 14.67 -6.72
C PHE A 427 26.44 14.54 -8.17
N TYR A 428 25.98 13.52 -8.89
CA TYR A 428 26.31 13.35 -10.31
C TYR A 428 25.66 14.44 -11.19
N ALA A 429 24.48 14.92 -10.85
CA ALA A 429 23.87 16.05 -11.54
C ALA A 429 24.69 17.34 -11.36
N ILE A 430 25.16 17.61 -10.13
CA ILE A 430 26.04 18.75 -9.85
C ILE A 430 27.36 18.60 -10.63
N GLU A 431 27.97 17.43 -10.64
CA GLU A 431 29.18 17.15 -11.38
C GLU A 431 29.00 17.35 -12.89
N ALA A 432 27.87 16.87 -13.44
CA ALA A 432 27.56 17.05 -14.86
C ALA A 432 27.41 18.52 -15.28
N VAL A 433 26.87 19.37 -14.40
CA VAL A 433 26.67 20.80 -14.65
C VAL A 433 27.99 21.59 -14.44
N THR A 434 28.72 21.27 -13.37
CA THR A 434 29.93 22.05 -12.97
C THR A 434 31.20 21.55 -13.63
N GLY A 435 31.21 20.35 -14.21
CA GLY A 435 32.39 19.68 -14.77
C GLY A 435 33.37 19.19 -13.71
N ARG A 436 33.01 19.23 -12.43
CA ARG A 436 33.90 18.82 -11.32
C ARG A 436 33.08 18.03 -10.27
N PRO A 437 33.67 16.95 -9.70
CA PRO A 437 33.02 16.22 -8.64
C PRO A 437 32.83 17.08 -7.39
N VAL A 438 31.78 16.81 -6.63
CA VAL A 438 31.52 17.45 -5.33
C VAL A 438 32.65 17.10 -4.36
N LYS A 439 33.16 18.10 -3.63
CA LYS A 439 34.27 17.91 -2.66
C LYS A 439 33.87 16.88 -1.59
N GLU A 440 34.82 16.06 -1.19
CA GLU A 440 34.64 15.02 -0.18
C GLU A 440 34.05 15.51 1.13
N GLU A 441 34.60 16.62 1.64
CA GLU A 441 34.13 17.20 2.89
C GLU A 441 32.62 17.50 2.84
N ILE A 442 32.12 17.95 1.67
CA ILE A 442 30.70 18.21 1.46
C ILE A 442 29.93 16.90 1.37
N GLN A 443 30.46 15.88 0.68
CA GLN A 443 29.83 14.56 0.60
C GLN A 443 29.72 13.91 1.99
N GLU A 444 30.82 13.87 2.76
CA GLU A 444 30.82 13.32 4.12
C GLU A 444 29.85 14.05 5.05
N PHE A 445 29.85 15.39 5.03
CA PHE A 445 28.91 16.17 5.82
C PHE A 445 27.47 15.85 5.43
N SER A 446 27.19 15.79 4.12
CA SER A 446 25.87 15.45 3.59
C SER A 446 25.45 14.04 4.02
N PHE A 447 26.36 13.05 3.99
CA PHE A 447 26.06 11.69 4.46
C PHE A 447 25.71 11.65 5.95
N ARG A 448 26.39 12.42 6.81
CA ARG A 448 26.06 12.53 8.24
C ARG A 448 24.67 13.13 8.43
N VAL A 449 24.32 14.18 7.68
CA VAL A 449 22.99 14.78 7.70
C VAL A 449 21.93 13.80 7.19
N GLY A 450 22.19 13.09 6.09
CA GLY A 450 21.30 12.06 5.53
C GLY A 450 21.05 10.93 6.53
N LEU A 451 22.12 10.44 7.19
CA LEU A 451 21.98 9.41 8.22
C LEU A 451 21.13 9.88 9.40
N ALA A 452 21.36 11.10 9.88
CA ALA A 452 20.57 11.68 10.97
C ALA A 452 19.07 11.79 10.59
N LEU A 453 18.78 12.20 9.35
CA LEU A 453 17.42 12.28 8.83
C LEU A 453 16.75 10.90 8.76
N ILE A 454 17.46 9.89 8.23
CA ILE A 454 16.92 8.52 8.16
C ILE A 454 16.65 7.97 9.55
N LEU A 455 17.58 8.14 10.49
CA LEU A 455 17.40 7.71 11.89
C LEU A 455 16.19 8.40 12.54
N MET A 456 16.01 9.71 12.29
CA MET A 456 14.83 10.45 12.78
C MET A 456 13.53 9.89 12.20
N LEU A 457 13.47 9.60 10.89
CA LEU A 457 12.30 8.99 10.25
C LEU A 457 12.04 7.58 10.77
N MET A 458 13.09 6.78 11.00
CA MET A 458 12.96 5.45 11.61
C MET A 458 12.41 5.53 13.03
N MET A 459 12.87 6.49 13.84
CA MET A 459 12.35 6.70 15.19
C MET A 459 10.89 7.14 15.18
N LEU A 460 10.51 8.03 14.25
CA LEU A 460 9.11 8.44 14.06
C LEU A 460 8.23 7.25 13.66
N GLY A 461 8.67 6.45 12.68
CA GLY A 461 7.95 5.24 12.28
C GLY A 461 7.81 4.24 13.42
N PHE A 462 8.88 4.01 14.19
CA PHE A 462 8.83 3.13 15.36
C PHE A 462 7.87 3.66 16.42
N TYR A 463 7.89 4.97 16.70
CA TYR A 463 6.94 5.60 17.62
C TYR A 463 5.49 5.38 17.19
N ASN A 464 5.19 5.58 15.91
CA ASN A 464 3.86 5.36 15.34
C ASN A 464 3.44 3.87 15.39
N ASP A 465 4.39 2.95 15.41
CA ASP A 465 4.15 1.50 15.45
C ASP A 465 3.95 0.95 16.87
N LEU A 466 4.21 1.73 17.95
CA LEU A 466 4.10 1.26 19.34
C LEU A 466 2.70 0.72 19.67
N GLY A 467 1.65 1.26 19.05
CA GLY A 467 0.28 0.76 19.20
C GLY A 467 0.09 -0.66 18.68
N ILE A 468 0.78 -1.04 17.61
CA ILE A 468 0.75 -2.40 17.04
C ILE A 468 1.47 -3.37 17.97
N LEU A 469 2.64 -2.95 18.49
CA LEU A 469 3.38 -3.75 19.48
C LEU A 469 2.55 -3.99 20.74
N ALA A 470 1.87 -2.97 21.26
CA ALA A 470 1.00 -3.11 22.42
C ALA A 470 -0.13 -4.13 22.16
N GLN A 471 -0.72 -4.14 20.96
CA GLN A 471 -1.70 -5.15 20.56
C GLN A 471 -1.09 -6.56 20.51
N TRP A 472 0.11 -6.72 19.94
CA TRP A 472 0.78 -8.04 19.89
C TRP A 472 1.11 -8.56 21.30
N PHE A 473 1.59 -7.68 22.21
CA PHE A 473 1.86 -8.08 23.60
C PHE A 473 0.61 -8.37 24.42
N SER A 474 -0.54 -7.71 24.15
CA SER A 474 -1.80 -8.03 24.82
C SER A 474 -2.37 -9.40 24.43
N TRP A 475 -1.86 -10.04 23.37
CA TRP A 475 -2.22 -11.41 23.00
C TRP A 475 -1.38 -12.47 23.75
N LEU A 476 -0.25 -12.05 24.34
CA LEU A 476 0.67 -12.94 25.06
C LEU A 476 0.41 -12.98 26.58
N GLY A 477 -0.41 -12.09 27.13
CA GLY A 477 -0.81 -11.97 28.52
C GLY A 477 -2.28 -11.77 28.70
#